data_465e78add41f4a749f3b33ce74117f65
#
_entry.id   465e78add41f4a749f3b33ce74117f65
#
_cell.length_a   1.000
_cell.length_b   1.000
_cell.length_c   1.000
_cell.angle_alpha   90.00
_cell.angle_beta   90.00
_cell.angle_gamma   90.00
#
_symmetry.space_group_name_H-M   'P 1'
#
loop_
_entity.id
_entity.type
_entity.pdbx_description
1 polymer ?
#
loop_
_entity_poly.entity_id
_entity_poly.type
_entity_poly.pdbx_seq_one_letter_code
_entity_poly.pdbx_strand_id
1 'polypeptide(L)'
;MLSINETASGVTLTIKVQPGARKNAVVGELGGALKIAVTAPPVDGQANDACVTLLAAVLRVPRSAVTITSGHRGRMKVIHVQGISAEELRKRLGA
;
A
#
# COMPACT_ATOMS: atom_id res chain seq x y z
N MET A 1 -11.34 -5.80 9.50
CA MET A 1 -10.69 -6.71 8.57
C MET A 1 -10.31 -5.97 7.29
N LEU A 2 -9.15 -6.23 6.76
CA LEU A 2 -8.66 -5.58 5.55
C LEU A 2 -9.51 -5.96 4.33
N SER A 3 -10.03 -4.96 3.62
CA SER A 3 -10.81 -5.17 2.40
C SER A 3 -9.89 -5.26 1.20
N ILE A 4 -9.89 -6.40 0.53
CA ILE A 4 -9.07 -6.66 -0.65
C ILE A 4 -9.99 -7.14 -1.76
N ASN A 5 -9.90 -6.51 -2.93
CA ASN A 5 -10.66 -6.92 -4.11
C ASN A 5 -9.73 -7.61 -5.09
N GLU A 6 -10.10 -8.80 -5.53
CA GLU A 6 -9.34 -9.50 -6.57
C GLU A 6 -9.76 -9.00 -7.95
N THR A 7 -8.77 -8.86 -8.82
CA THR A 7 -8.96 -8.48 -10.22
C THR A 7 -8.38 -9.57 -11.12
N ALA A 8 -8.56 -9.43 -12.41
CA ALA A 8 -8.02 -10.40 -13.38
C ALA A 8 -6.49 -10.50 -13.32
N SER A 9 -5.80 -9.42 -12.95
CA SER A 9 -4.34 -9.35 -12.94
C SER A 9 -3.70 -9.33 -11.56
N GLY A 10 -4.50 -9.23 -10.50
CA GLY A 10 -3.96 -9.13 -9.14
C GLY A 10 -5.02 -8.72 -8.13
N VAL A 11 -4.68 -7.76 -7.28
CA VAL A 11 -5.59 -7.28 -6.24
C VAL A 11 -5.57 -5.76 -6.13
N THR A 12 -6.67 -5.19 -5.61
CA THR A 12 -6.70 -3.79 -5.21
C THR A 12 -7.05 -3.69 -3.73
N LEU A 13 -6.49 -2.71 -3.07
CA LEU A 13 -6.81 -2.39 -1.69
C LEU A 13 -6.63 -0.90 -1.46
N THR A 14 -7.29 -0.40 -0.41
CA THR A 14 -7.13 0.99 0.02
C THR A 14 -6.07 1.07 1.10
N ILE A 15 -5.19 2.04 0.99
CA ILE A 15 -4.23 2.35 2.05
C ILE A 15 -4.51 3.73 2.60
N LYS A 16 -4.21 3.92 3.88
CA LYS A 16 -4.21 5.23 4.53
C LYS A 16 -2.78 5.57 4.90
N VAL A 17 -2.28 6.68 4.39
CA VAL A 17 -0.86 7.05 4.52
C VAL A 17 -0.70 8.11 5.60
N GLN A 18 0.26 7.90 6.50
CA GLN A 18 0.72 8.90 7.45
C GLN A 18 2.12 9.35 7.02
N PRO A 19 2.24 10.52 6.38
CA PRO A 19 3.55 11.05 5.99
C PRO A 19 4.27 11.68 7.18
N GLY A 20 5.55 11.97 7.01
CA GLY A 20 6.35 12.62 8.05
C GLY A 20 6.54 11.77 9.31
N ALA A 21 6.43 10.47 9.21
CA ALA A 21 6.63 9.56 10.32
C ALA A 21 8.11 9.35 10.62
N ARG A 22 8.41 8.72 11.74
CA ARG A 22 9.80 8.45 12.12
C ARG A 22 10.42 7.31 11.35
N LYS A 23 9.60 6.37 10.85
CA LYS A 23 10.08 5.24 10.07
C LYS A 23 9.00 4.80 9.08
N ASN A 24 9.43 4.08 8.06
CA ASN A 24 8.51 3.47 7.10
C ASN A 24 8.04 2.13 7.65
N ALA A 25 6.73 1.95 7.80
CA ALA A 25 6.18 0.72 8.37
C ALA A 25 4.71 0.55 8.02
N VAL A 26 4.29 -0.72 7.95
CA VAL A 26 2.88 -1.07 7.96
C VAL A 26 2.43 -1.01 9.41
N VAL A 27 1.45 -0.16 9.71
CA VAL A 27 0.99 0.09 11.07
C VAL A 27 -0.12 -0.85 11.49
N GLY A 28 -1.06 -1.14 10.59
CA GLY A 28 -2.19 -2.02 10.88
C GLY A 28 -3.36 -1.77 9.96
N GLU A 29 -4.54 -2.17 10.40
CA GLU A 29 -5.79 -2.00 9.66
C GLU A 29 -6.65 -0.95 10.33
N LEU A 30 -7.37 -0.16 9.52
CA LEU A 30 -8.28 0.85 10.02
C LEU A 30 -9.46 0.99 9.06
N GLY A 31 -10.64 0.56 9.48
CA GLY A 31 -11.87 0.68 8.68
C GLY A 31 -11.79 0.00 7.32
N GLY A 32 -11.14 -1.15 7.24
CA GLY A 32 -10.96 -1.89 5.99
C GLY A 32 -9.77 -1.45 5.16
N ALA A 33 -9.09 -0.36 5.53
CA ALA A 33 -7.88 0.12 4.86
C ALA A 33 -6.63 -0.33 5.60
N LEU A 34 -5.53 -0.45 4.86
CA LEU A 34 -4.22 -0.72 5.43
C LEU A 34 -3.55 0.60 5.78
N LYS A 35 -3.26 0.81 7.06
CA LYS A 35 -2.57 2.02 7.50
C LYS A 35 -1.08 1.82 7.39
N ILE A 36 -0.41 2.75 6.70
CA ILE A 36 1.04 2.75 6.56
C ILE A 36 1.61 4.10 6.96
N ALA A 37 2.83 4.07 7.49
CA ALA A 37 3.59 5.26 7.84
C ALA A 37 4.80 5.37 6.94
N VAL A 38 5.10 6.57 6.46
CA VAL A 38 6.28 6.84 5.64
C VAL A 38 7.00 8.07 6.17
N THR A 39 8.32 8.07 6.07
CA THR A 39 9.14 9.20 6.51
C THR A 39 9.09 10.36 5.53
N ALA A 40 8.76 10.10 4.27
CA ALA A 40 8.68 11.13 3.24
C ALA A 40 7.62 12.19 3.58
N PRO A 41 7.86 13.47 3.24
CA PRO A 41 6.85 14.51 3.39
C PRO A 41 5.73 14.36 2.35
N PRO A 42 4.54 14.94 2.59
CA PRO A 42 3.40 14.83 1.65
C PRO A 42 3.52 15.83 0.50
N VAL A 43 4.66 15.83 -0.21
CA VAL A 43 4.93 16.78 -1.28
C VAL A 43 5.48 16.10 -2.51
N ASP A 44 5.09 16.58 -3.69
CA ASP A 44 5.68 16.27 -5.00
C ASP A 44 5.86 14.77 -5.29
N GLY A 45 4.91 13.95 -4.89
CA GLY A 45 4.96 12.53 -5.17
C GLY A 45 5.93 11.73 -4.31
N GLN A 46 6.66 12.37 -3.39
CA GLN A 46 7.60 11.67 -2.52
C GLN A 46 6.91 10.63 -1.64
N ALA A 47 5.76 10.98 -1.07
CA ALA A 47 4.99 10.04 -0.27
C ALA A 47 4.47 8.87 -1.12
N ASN A 48 4.09 9.13 -2.37
CA ASN A 48 3.65 8.07 -3.29
C ASN A 48 4.77 7.08 -3.57
N ASP A 49 5.96 7.56 -3.89
CA ASP A 49 7.13 6.70 -4.10
C ASP A 49 7.46 5.90 -2.85
N ALA A 50 7.42 6.54 -1.69
CA ALA A 50 7.69 5.86 -0.42
C ALA A 50 6.67 4.75 -0.15
N CYS A 51 5.38 4.97 -0.46
CA CYS A 51 4.33 3.95 -0.34
C CYS A 51 4.62 2.76 -1.23
N VAL A 52 4.94 3.01 -2.50
CA VAL A 52 5.24 1.93 -3.46
C VAL A 52 6.46 1.14 -3.01
N THR A 53 7.52 1.82 -2.60
CA THR A 53 8.75 1.16 -2.13
C THR A 53 8.48 0.30 -0.90
N LEU A 54 7.76 0.84 0.07
CA LEU A 54 7.43 0.10 1.30
C LEU A 54 6.60 -1.14 1.00
N LEU A 55 5.52 -0.97 0.22
CA LEU A 55 4.63 -2.09 -0.09
C LEU A 55 5.33 -3.16 -0.91
N ALA A 56 6.13 -2.77 -1.89
CA ALA A 56 6.91 -3.74 -2.68
C ALA A 56 7.84 -4.58 -1.79
N ALA A 57 8.51 -3.94 -0.84
CA ALA A 57 9.40 -4.63 0.09
C ALA A 57 8.64 -5.57 1.02
N VAL A 58 7.55 -5.09 1.63
CA VAL A 58 6.75 -5.90 2.57
C VAL A 58 6.10 -7.08 1.86
N LEU A 59 5.56 -6.85 0.67
CA LEU A 59 4.88 -7.88 -0.11
C LEU A 59 5.83 -8.77 -0.90
N ARG A 60 7.11 -8.42 -0.96
CA ARG A 60 8.14 -9.17 -1.70
C ARG A 60 7.82 -9.26 -3.18
N VAL A 61 7.42 -8.15 -3.75
CA VAL A 61 7.14 -8.02 -5.19
C VAL A 61 8.00 -6.90 -5.77
N PRO A 62 8.23 -6.89 -7.09
CA PRO A 62 8.93 -5.76 -7.72
C PRO A 62 8.12 -4.47 -7.59
N ARG A 63 8.79 -3.33 -7.54
CA ARG A 63 8.11 -2.05 -7.52
C ARG A 63 7.14 -1.87 -8.69
N SER A 64 7.50 -2.39 -9.85
CA SER A 64 6.66 -2.33 -11.05
C SER A 64 5.32 -3.04 -10.91
N ALA A 65 5.19 -3.96 -9.93
CA ALA A 65 3.93 -4.65 -9.65
C ALA A 65 2.98 -3.82 -8.79
N VAL A 66 3.46 -2.77 -8.14
CA VAL A 66 2.67 -1.92 -7.23
C VAL A 66 2.35 -0.60 -7.93
N THR A 67 1.07 -0.29 -8.08
CA THR A 67 0.60 0.91 -8.77
C THR A 67 -0.44 1.62 -7.92
N ILE A 68 -0.30 2.94 -7.79
CA ILE A 68 -1.35 3.77 -7.19
C ILE A 68 -2.34 4.09 -8.30
N THR A 69 -3.59 3.64 -8.14
CA THR A 69 -4.62 3.81 -9.17
C THR A 69 -5.52 5.02 -8.90
N SER A 70 -5.62 5.47 -7.67
CA SER A 70 -6.33 6.71 -7.34
C SER A 70 -5.85 7.27 -6.00
N GLY A 71 -6.22 8.51 -5.73
CA GLY A 71 -5.86 9.17 -4.47
C GLY A 71 -4.41 9.66 -4.42
N HIS A 72 -3.81 10.00 -5.56
CA HIS A 72 -2.40 10.40 -5.65
C HIS A 72 -2.06 11.58 -4.74
N ARG A 73 -2.99 12.49 -4.50
CA ARG A 73 -2.76 13.69 -3.70
C ARG A 73 -3.30 13.60 -2.27
N GLY A 74 -4.11 12.57 -1.99
CA GLY A 74 -4.72 12.41 -0.68
C GLY A 74 -3.98 11.41 0.19
N ARG A 75 -4.40 11.32 1.45
CA ARG A 75 -3.87 10.31 2.38
C ARG A 75 -4.48 8.94 2.14
N MET A 76 -5.69 8.89 1.58
CA MET A 76 -6.35 7.65 1.18
C MET A 76 -6.02 7.37 -0.27
N LYS A 77 -5.41 6.22 -0.53
CA LYS A 77 -4.99 5.82 -1.88
C LYS A 77 -5.49 4.43 -2.19
N VAL A 78 -5.81 4.19 -3.45
CA VAL A 78 -6.12 2.84 -3.92
C VAL A 78 -4.87 2.31 -4.63
N ILE A 79 -4.47 1.10 -4.24
CA ILE A 79 -3.28 0.43 -4.74
C ILE A 79 -3.70 -0.82 -5.51
N HIS A 80 -3.08 -1.04 -6.66
CA HIS A 80 -3.17 -2.30 -7.38
C HIS A 80 -1.84 -3.03 -7.26
N VAL A 81 -1.88 -4.32 -6.92
CA VAL A 81 -0.69 -5.17 -6.88
C VAL A 81 -0.88 -6.30 -7.85
N GLN A 82 -0.03 -6.35 -8.87
CA GLN A 82 -0.10 -7.33 -9.95
C GLN A 82 0.49 -8.66 -9.52
N GLY A 83 -0.15 -9.75 -9.97
CA GLY A 83 0.42 -11.10 -9.86
C GLY A 83 0.33 -11.72 -8.48
N ILE A 84 -0.56 -11.23 -7.62
CA ILE A 84 -0.74 -11.76 -6.26
C ILE A 84 -2.22 -11.96 -5.98
N SER A 85 -2.56 -12.98 -5.21
CA SER A 85 -3.93 -13.20 -4.72
C SER A 85 -4.18 -12.47 -3.41
N ALA A 86 -5.46 -12.30 -3.04
CA ALA A 86 -5.82 -11.72 -1.74
C ALA A 86 -5.26 -12.55 -0.58
N GLU A 87 -5.33 -13.87 -0.69
CA GLU A 87 -4.79 -14.77 0.33
C GLU A 87 -3.29 -14.59 0.50
N GLU A 88 -2.55 -14.56 -0.60
CA GLU A 88 -1.10 -14.38 -0.56
C GLU A 88 -0.71 -13.01 -0.03
N LEU A 89 -1.45 -11.97 -0.41
CA LEU A 89 -1.22 -10.63 0.09
C LEU A 89 -1.36 -10.58 1.62
N ARG A 90 -2.42 -11.19 2.15
CA ARG A 90 -2.62 -11.26 3.62
C ARG A 90 -1.47 -11.98 4.31
N LYS A 91 -1.01 -13.08 3.76
CA LYS A 91 0.13 -13.84 4.32
C LYS A 91 1.39 -12.98 4.36
N ARG A 92 1.69 -12.27 3.28
CA ARG A 92 2.90 -11.45 3.19
C ARG A 92 2.83 -10.23 4.09
N LEU A 93 1.64 -9.75 4.41
CA LEU A 93 1.47 -8.68 5.40
C LEU A 93 1.62 -9.18 6.84
N GLY A 94 1.69 -10.47 7.05
CA GLY A 94 1.81 -11.05 8.39
C GLY A 94 0.50 -11.13 9.15
N ALA A 95 -0.58 -11.05 8.46
CA ALA A 95 -1.91 -11.11 9.06
C ALA A 95 -2.44 -12.54 9.08
#